data_06a47aab3f726774da0e972ed6a356f6
#
_entry.id   06a47aab3f726774da0e972ed6a356f6
#
_cell.length_a   1.000
_cell.length_b   1.000
_cell.length_c   1.000
_cell.angle_alpha   90.00
_cell.angle_beta   90.00
_cell.angle_gamma   90.00
#
_symmetry.space_group_name_H-M   'P 1'
#
loop_
_entity.id
_entity.type
_entity.pdbx_description
1 polymer ?
#
loop_
_entity_poly.entity_id
_entity_poly.type
_entity_poly.pdbx_seq_one_letter_code
_entity_poly.pdbx_strand_id
1 'polypeptide(L)'
;MKALKIAALVVTGFFSLANAEEPVEPGFNEATFKGLEFRSIGPAFMSGRIADIAIDPTDPSVWYVAVGSGGVWKTENASTTWTPIFDDQGSYSIGCVTLDPNNPNTVWVGTGENVSGRHVGYGDGVYRSRDGGTTWENMGLEKSEHIGMIRVDPRDSNTIFVAAQGPLWSGGGDRGLFKSTDGGKNWRKVLGDGHGNTDLDDRY
;
A
#
# COMPACT_ATOMS: atom_id res chain seq x y z
N MET A 1 76.96 -24.39 57.10
CA MET A 1 75.61 -24.71 56.44
C MET A 1 75.25 -23.50 55.64
N LYS A 2 75.35 -23.60 54.29
CA LYS A 2 75.10 -22.51 53.38
C LYS A 2 73.73 -22.77 52.72
N ALA A 3 72.78 -21.87 52.92
CA ALA A 3 71.47 -21.93 52.31
C ALA A 3 71.54 -21.45 50.84
N LEU A 4 71.07 -22.29 49.92
CA LEU A 4 70.96 -22.04 48.47
C LEU A 4 69.63 -21.38 48.19
N LYS A 5 69.67 -20.12 47.71
CA LYS A 5 68.47 -19.41 47.26
C LYS A 5 68.25 -19.74 45.77
N ILE A 6 67.15 -20.42 45.48
CA ILE A 6 66.67 -20.66 44.10
C ILE A 6 65.81 -19.46 43.73
N ALA A 7 66.24 -18.73 42.75
CA ALA A 7 65.43 -17.66 42.15
C ALA A 7 64.57 -18.33 41.03
N ALA A 8 63.21 -18.27 41.16
CA ALA A 8 62.34 -18.68 40.15
C ALA A 8 62.09 -17.53 39.12
N LEU A 9 62.51 -17.74 37.93
CA LEU A 9 62.25 -16.81 36.79
C LEU A 9 60.80 -17.07 36.23
N VAL A 10 59.90 -16.14 36.46
CA VAL A 10 58.57 -16.19 35.88
C VAL A 10 58.63 -15.54 34.50
N VAL A 11 58.58 -16.34 33.45
CA VAL A 11 58.46 -15.84 32.08
C VAL A 11 56.96 -15.67 31.81
N THR A 12 56.48 -14.44 31.84
CA THR A 12 55.13 -14.08 31.36
C THR A 12 55.15 -14.00 29.86
N GLY A 13 54.72 -15.07 29.19
CA GLY A 13 54.47 -15.05 27.77
C GLY A 13 53.17 -14.27 27.46
N PHE A 14 53.32 -13.12 26.82
CA PHE A 14 52.18 -12.44 26.19
C PHE A 14 51.77 -13.25 24.96
N PHE A 15 50.68 -14.00 25.07
CA PHE A 15 49.96 -14.51 23.90
C PHE A 15 49.14 -13.36 23.33
N SER A 16 49.65 -12.75 22.25
CA SER A 16 48.87 -11.88 21.39
C SER A 16 47.89 -12.78 20.64
N LEU A 17 46.61 -12.76 21.05
CA LEU A 17 45.54 -13.29 20.24
C LEU A 17 45.39 -12.38 19.02
N ALA A 18 46.05 -12.74 17.92
CA ALA A 18 45.68 -12.21 16.62
C ALA A 18 44.24 -12.67 16.36
N ASN A 19 43.31 -11.72 16.45
CA ASN A 19 41.99 -11.92 15.86
C ASN A 19 42.19 -12.13 14.37
N ALA A 20 42.16 -13.37 13.92
CA ALA A 20 41.95 -13.64 12.51
C ALA A 20 40.56 -13.12 12.17
N GLU A 21 40.48 -12.01 11.46
CA GLU A 21 39.22 -11.61 10.79
C GLU A 21 38.86 -12.77 9.88
N GLU A 22 37.71 -13.36 10.18
CA GLU A 22 37.13 -14.36 9.27
C GLU A 22 36.97 -13.69 7.89
N PRO A 23 37.32 -14.37 6.78
CA PRO A 23 37.10 -13.83 5.45
C PRO A 23 35.62 -13.54 5.30
N VAL A 24 35.28 -12.26 5.21
CA VAL A 24 33.91 -11.84 4.88
C VAL A 24 33.65 -12.35 3.46
N GLU A 25 32.87 -13.42 3.36
CA GLU A 25 32.37 -13.87 2.07
C GLU A 25 31.73 -12.65 1.39
N PRO A 26 31.97 -12.45 0.09
CA PRO A 26 31.39 -11.33 -0.65
C PRO A 26 29.86 -11.49 -0.66
N GLY A 27 29.23 -11.04 0.40
CA GLY A 27 27.79 -11.02 0.53
C GLY A 27 27.19 -10.07 -0.50
N PHE A 28 26.05 -10.41 -1.03
CA PHE A 28 25.26 -9.47 -1.82
C PHE A 28 24.87 -8.28 -0.92
N ASN A 29 25.11 -7.08 -1.42
CA ASN A 29 24.73 -5.84 -0.74
C ASN A 29 24.00 -4.94 -1.75
N GLU A 30 23.49 -3.81 -1.26
CA GLU A 30 22.75 -2.87 -2.09
C GLU A 30 23.51 -2.44 -3.35
N ALA A 31 24.83 -2.25 -3.26
CA ALA A 31 25.65 -1.88 -4.40
C ALA A 31 25.74 -2.98 -5.47
N THR A 32 25.58 -4.25 -5.07
CA THR A 32 25.54 -5.38 -6.00
C THR A 32 24.37 -5.30 -6.97
N PHE A 33 23.25 -4.72 -6.51
CA PHE A 33 22.01 -4.64 -7.28
C PHE A 33 21.75 -3.25 -7.87
N LYS A 34 22.66 -2.29 -7.67
CA LYS A 34 22.52 -0.90 -8.11
C LYS A 34 22.27 -0.72 -9.62
N GLY A 35 22.63 -1.69 -10.42
CA GLY A 35 22.37 -1.68 -11.87
C GLY A 35 21.09 -2.40 -12.29
N LEU A 36 20.31 -2.93 -11.31
CA LEU A 36 19.04 -3.58 -11.58
C LEU A 36 17.94 -2.55 -11.41
N GLU A 37 17.35 -2.12 -12.50
CA GLU A 37 16.20 -1.24 -12.53
C GLU A 37 14.99 -2.01 -13.04
N PHE A 38 13.87 -1.90 -12.32
CA PHE A 38 12.60 -2.37 -12.85
C PHE A 38 12.11 -1.39 -13.91
N ARG A 39 11.71 -1.91 -15.05
CA ARG A 39 11.01 -1.14 -16.06
C ARG A 39 9.56 -1.59 -16.14
N SER A 40 8.64 -0.66 -16.26
CA SER A 40 7.28 -0.99 -16.60
C SER A 40 7.24 -1.61 -18.00
N ILE A 41 6.68 -2.79 -18.14
CA ILE A 41 6.47 -3.46 -19.43
C ILE A 41 5.00 -3.34 -19.88
N GLY A 42 4.23 -2.48 -19.23
CA GLY A 42 2.80 -2.31 -19.44
C GLY A 42 1.96 -3.37 -18.71
N PRO A 43 0.64 -3.34 -18.87
CA PRO A 43 -0.24 -4.30 -18.24
C PRO A 43 0.13 -5.71 -18.67
N ALA A 44 0.21 -6.62 -17.69
CA ALA A 44 0.46 -8.03 -17.98
C ALA A 44 -0.70 -8.59 -18.81
N PHE A 45 -0.40 -9.32 -19.85
CA PHE A 45 -1.37 -9.81 -20.84
C PHE A 45 -2.50 -10.68 -20.25
N MET A 46 -2.30 -11.26 -19.09
CA MET A 46 -3.20 -12.24 -18.49
C MET A 46 -3.61 -11.95 -17.06
N SER A 47 -3.36 -10.77 -16.54
CA SER A 47 -3.63 -10.47 -15.14
C SER A 47 -4.44 -9.20 -15.01
N GLY A 48 -5.26 -9.19 -14.00
CA GLY A 48 -6.08 -8.05 -13.62
C GLY A 48 -7.51 -8.13 -14.14
N ARG A 49 -8.34 -7.42 -13.46
CA ARG A 49 -9.74 -7.18 -13.73
C ARG A 49 -9.96 -5.69 -13.65
N ILE A 50 -10.80 -5.13 -14.46
CA ILE A 50 -11.27 -3.77 -14.26
C ILE A 50 -12.17 -3.79 -13.03
N ALA A 51 -11.72 -3.14 -11.98
CA ALA A 51 -12.46 -3.03 -10.73
C ALA A 51 -13.45 -1.86 -10.79
N ASP A 52 -13.02 -0.73 -11.37
CA ASP A 52 -13.84 0.47 -11.46
C ASP A 52 -13.35 1.40 -12.57
N ILE A 53 -14.22 2.31 -13.02
CA ILE A 53 -13.91 3.35 -14.01
C ILE A 53 -14.54 4.66 -13.54
N ALA A 54 -13.74 5.73 -13.49
CA ALA A 54 -14.22 7.08 -13.28
C ALA A 54 -13.94 7.95 -14.50
N ILE A 55 -14.94 8.64 -14.98
CA ILE A 55 -14.86 9.54 -16.14
C ILE A 55 -15.02 10.97 -15.62
N ASP A 56 -14.17 11.88 -16.07
CA ASP A 56 -14.28 13.29 -15.73
C ASP A 56 -15.61 13.86 -16.29
N PRO A 57 -16.51 14.36 -15.43
CA PRO A 57 -17.79 14.89 -15.89
C PRO A 57 -17.65 16.17 -16.70
N THR A 58 -16.50 16.85 -16.66
CA THR A 58 -16.24 18.10 -17.40
C THR A 58 -15.47 17.87 -18.70
N ASP A 59 -14.75 16.75 -18.79
CA ASP A 59 -14.03 16.33 -20.01
C ASP A 59 -14.19 14.81 -20.22
N PRO A 60 -15.11 14.38 -21.08
CA PRO A 60 -15.36 12.96 -21.32
C PRO A 60 -14.22 12.22 -22.03
N SER A 61 -13.13 12.91 -22.39
CA SER A 61 -11.91 12.26 -22.90
C SER A 61 -10.97 11.79 -21.80
N VAL A 62 -11.17 12.26 -20.54
CA VAL A 62 -10.33 11.92 -19.38
C VAL A 62 -10.98 10.82 -18.55
N TRP A 63 -10.34 9.65 -18.49
CA TRP A 63 -10.80 8.51 -17.71
C TRP A 63 -9.71 7.99 -16.78
N TYR A 64 -10.16 7.45 -15.66
CA TYR A 64 -9.33 6.72 -14.70
C TYR A 64 -9.86 5.30 -14.59
N VAL A 65 -8.99 4.32 -14.77
CA VAL A 65 -9.34 2.90 -14.71
C VAL A 65 -8.60 2.26 -13.56
N ALA A 66 -9.35 1.74 -12.60
CA ALA A 66 -8.85 0.96 -11.48
C ALA A 66 -8.74 -0.51 -11.90
N VAL A 67 -7.54 -1.08 -11.76
CA VAL A 67 -7.27 -2.47 -12.12
C VAL A 67 -6.99 -3.27 -10.85
N GLY A 68 -7.73 -4.36 -10.64
CA GLY A 68 -7.63 -5.17 -9.44
C GLY A 68 -6.24 -5.73 -9.16
N SER A 69 -5.41 -5.90 -10.18
CA SER A 69 -4.01 -6.32 -10.05
C SER A 69 -3.13 -5.58 -11.06
N GLY A 70 -3.25 -4.24 -11.11
CA GLY A 70 -2.52 -3.47 -12.13
C GLY A 70 -2.54 -1.96 -11.91
N GLY A 71 -2.79 -1.50 -10.69
CA GLY A 71 -2.74 -0.08 -10.34
C GLY A 71 -3.88 0.74 -10.95
N VAL A 72 -3.63 2.02 -11.15
CA VAL A 72 -4.58 2.95 -11.77
C VAL A 72 -3.97 3.50 -13.06
N TRP A 73 -4.78 3.48 -14.10
CA TRP A 73 -4.42 3.97 -15.43
C TRP A 73 -5.26 5.18 -15.81
N LYS A 74 -4.63 6.17 -16.41
CA LYS A 74 -5.29 7.39 -16.90
C LYS A 74 -5.20 7.45 -18.43
N THR A 75 -6.29 7.86 -19.06
CA THR A 75 -6.30 8.35 -20.45
C THR A 75 -6.78 9.79 -20.48
N GLU A 76 -6.28 10.56 -21.43
CA GLU A 76 -6.68 11.96 -21.70
C GLU A 76 -7.18 12.12 -23.13
N ASN A 77 -7.42 11.02 -23.83
CA ASN A 77 -7.82 11.02 -25.23
C ASN A 77 -8.80 9.87 -25.56
N ALA A 78 -9.77 9.68 -24.66
CA ALA A 78 -10.85 8.69 -24.79
C ALA A 78 -10.32 7.30 -25.14
N SER A 79 -9.40 6.78 -24.32
CA SER A 79 -8.80 5.44 -24.40
C SER A 79 -7.82 5.17 -25.54
N THR A 80 -7.40 6.20 -26.29
CA THR A 80 -6.40 5.99 -27.36
C THR A 80 -5.02 5.67 -26.80
N THR A 81 -4.62 6.34 -25.72
CA THR A 81 -3.39 6.03 -24.99
C THR A 81 -3.65 6.01 -23.49
N TRP A 82 -2.82 5.25 -22.77
CA TRP A 82 -2.93 5.05 -21.34
C TRP A 82 -1.60 5.29 -20.64
N THR A 83 -1.64 5.95 -19.50
CA THR A 83 -0.49 6.20 -18.63
C THR A 83 -0.75 5.59 -17.27
N PRO A 84 0.13 4.74 -16.73
CA PRO A 84 0.05 4.30 -15.35
C PRO A 84 0.36 5.49 -14.43
N ILE A 85 -0.45 5.69 -13.40
CA ILE A 85 -0.35 6.85 -12.51
C ILE A 85 -0.26 6.46 -11.04
N PHE A 86 -0.14 5.17 -10.73
CA PHE A 86 -0.18 4.67 -9.36
C PHE A 86 0.94 3.66 -9.04
N ASP A 87 1.91 3.48 -9.92
CA ASP A 87 2.94 2.42 -9.83
C ASP A 87 3.88 2.60 -8.63
N ASP A 88 4.11 3.84 -8.19
CA ASP A 88 5.00 4.16 -7.07
C ASP A 88 4.31 4.10 -5.68
N GLN A 89 3.07 3.60 -5.62
CA GLN A 89 2.32 3.50 -4.37
C GLN A 89 2.45 2.12 -3.70
N GLY A 90 2.04 2.02 -2.45
CA GLY A 90 2.23 0.82 -1.62
C GLY A 90 1.47 -0.41 -2.09
N SER A 91 0.36 -0.24 -2.82
CA SER A 91 -0.43 -1.36 -3.34
C SER A 91 -0.73 -1.20 -4.83
N TYR A 92 -0.55 -2.28 -5.58
CA TYR A 92 -0.96 -2.38 -6.98
C TYR A 92 -2.40 -2.93 -7.13
N SER A 93 -3.00 -3.38 -6.04
CA SER A 93 -4.36 -3.94 -6.02
C SER A 93 -5.36 -2.85 -5.74
N ILE A 94 -6.29 -2.61 -6.66
CA ILE A 94 -7.24 -1.50 -6.57
C ILE A 94 -8.67 -2.03 -6.52
N GLY A 95 -9.45 -1.49 -5.58
CA GLY A 95 -10.86 -1.82 -5.40
C GLY A 95 -11.81 -0.82 -6.06
N CYS A 96 -11.48 0.48 -6.01
CA CYS A 96 -12.31 1.53 -6.61
C CYS A 96 -11.52 2.80 -6.92
N VAL A 97 -12.06 3.62 -7.82
CA VAL A 97 -11.59 4.97 -8.13
C VAL A 97 -12.77 5.92 -8.19
N THR A 98 -12.63 7.11 -7.63
CA THR A 98 -13.72 8.11 -7.56
C THR A 98 -13.15 9.51 -7.75
N LEU A 99 -13.82 10.33 -8.56
CA LEU A 99 -13.51 11.74 -8.69
C LEU A 99 -14.35 12.56 -7.71
N ASP A 100 -13.79 13.66 -7.23
CA ASP A 100 -14.55 14.67 -6.53
C ASP A 100 -15.47 15.39 -7.52
N PRO A 101 -16.78 15.36 -7.32
CA PRO A 101 -17.73 16.00 -8.26
C PRO A 101 -17.56 17.52 -8.37
N ASN A 102 -16.92 18.17 -7.39
CA ASN A 102 -16.69 19.60 -7.40
C ASN A 102 -15.31 19.97 -7.96
N ASN A 103 -14.37 19.00 -8.03
CA ASN A 103 -13.03 19.19 -8.58
C ASN A 103 -12.48 17.89 -9.16
N PRO A 104 -12.65 17.60 -10.44
CA PRO A 104 -12.21 16.36 -11.07
C PRO A 104 -10.71 16.07 -10.99
N ASN A 105 -9.88 17.08 -10.71
CA ASN A 105 -8.46 16.88 -10.42
C ASN A 105 -8.22 16.19 -9.06
N THR A 106 -9.24 16.16 -8.19
CA THR A 106 -9.16 15.40 -6.94
C THR A 106 -9.65 13.99 -7.19
N VAL A 107 -8.71 13.05 -7.18
CA VAL A 107 -8.93 11.62 -7.42
C VAL A 107 -8.76 10.85 -6.13
N TRP A 108 -9.71 10.00 -5.82
CA TRP A 108 -9.67 9.10 -4.68
C TRP A 108 -9.54 7.66 -5.15
N VAL A 109 -8.66 6.90 -4.51
CA VAL A 109 -8.42 5.49 -4.80
C VAL A 109 -8.57 4.68 -3.51
N GLY A 110 -9.37 3.65 -3.57
CA GLY A 110 -9.45 2.61 -2.54
C GLY A 110 -8.66 1.40 -2.98
N THR A 111 -7.67 1.01 -2.18
CA THR A 111 -6.80 -0.12 -2.50
C THR A 111 -7.37 -1.44 -1.98
N GLY A 112 -6.87 -2.55 -2.55
CA GLY A 112 -7.36 -3.89 -2.29
C GLY A 112 -8.60 -4.25 -3.11
N GLU A 113 -8.49 -5.32 -3.85
CA GLU A 113 -9.56 -5.81 -4.73
C GLU A 113 -10.86 -6.08 -3.97
N ASN A 114 -11.98 -5.59 -4.46
CA ASN A 114 -13.29 -5.64 -3.79
C ASN A 114 -14.12 -6.89 -4.11
N VAL A 115 -13.47 -7.96 -4.53
CA VAL A 115 -14.12 -9.25 -4.82
C VAL A 115 -13.67 -10.30 -3.82
N SER A 116 -14.50 -11.30 -3.56
CA SER A 116 -14.13 -12.45 -2.77
C SER A 116 -13.37 -13.47 -3.61
N GLY A 117 -12.18 -13.85 -3.20
CA GLY A 117 -11.37 -14.84 -3.91
C GLY A 117 -10.02 -15.06 -3.24
N ARG A 118 -9.45 -16.24 -3.42
CA ARG A 118 -8.16 -16.61 -2.80
C ARG A 118 -6.94 -15.96 -3.44
N HIS A 119 -7.12 -15.30 -4.57
CA HIS A 119 -6.06 -14.69 -5.37
C HIS A 119 -6.14 -13.17 -5.42
N VAL A 120 -7.01 -12.57 -4.59
CA VAL A 120 -7.14 -11.11 -4.53
C VAL A 120 -5.94 -10.50 -3.83
N GLY A 121 -5.43 -9.41 -4.39
CA GLY A 121 -4.37 -8.62 -3.77
C GLY A 121 -4.90 -7.77 -2.64
N TYR A 122 -4.06 -7.56 -1.63
CA TYR A 122 -4.37 -6.70 -0.50
C TYR A 122 -4.06 -5.25 -0.82
N GLY A 123 -4.84 -4.36 -0.21
CA GLY A 123 -4.61 -2.93 -0.19
C GLY A 123 -4.01 -2.47 1.12
N ASP A 124 -3.67 -1.20 1.16
CA ASP A 124 -3.05 -0.50 2.27
C ASP A 124 -3.76 0.83 2.59
N GLY A 125 -5.04 0.91 2.24
CA GLY A 125 -5.90 2.02 2.62
C GLY A 125 -6.41 2.87 1.47
N VAL A 126 -6.71 4.12 1.78
CA VAL A 126 -7.26 5.14 0.89
C VAL A 126 -6.17 6.08 0.43
N TYR A 127 -6.14 6.39 -0.85
CA TYR A 127 -5.26 7.40 -1.42
C TYR A 127 -6.04 8.54 -2.04
N ARG A 128 -5.43 9.71 -2.03
CA ARG A 128 -5.94 10.91 -2.68
C ARG A 128 -4.86 11.57 -3.53
N SER A 129 -5.20 11.94 -4.75
CA SER A 129 -4.48 12.91 -5.54
C SER A 129 -5.28 14.22 -5.58
N ARG A 130 -4.60 15.35 -5.75
CA ARG A 130 -5.21 16.69 -5.96
C ARG A 130 -4.83 17.29 -7.31
N ASP A 131 -4.04 16.58 -8.09
CA ASP A 131 -3.41 17.03 -9.33
C ASP A 131 -3.63 16.05 -10.48
N GLY A 132 -4.80 15.36 -10.46
CA GLY A 132 -5.20 14.47 -11.52
C GLY A 132 -4.37 13.19 -11.62
N GLY A 133 -3.81 12.75 -10.49
CA GLY A 133 -3.03 11.50 -10.40
C GLY A 133 -1.53 11.67 -10.55
N THR A 134 -1.01 12.92 -10.55
CA THR A 134 0.43 13.17 -10.64
C THR A 134 1.13 12.85 -9.31
N THR A 135 0.52 13.23 -8.20
CA THR A 135 1.02 12.91 -6.85
C THR A 135 -0.07 12.29 -5.99
N TRP A 136 0.32 11.47 -5.03
CA TRP A 136 -0.58 10.72 -4.17
C TRP A 136 -0.23 10.86 -2.70
N GLU A 137 -1.26 10.91 -1.86
CA GLU A 137 -1.17 10.95 -0.41
C GLU A 137 -2.01 9.81 0.17
N ASN A 138 -1.40 8.96 1.02
CA ASN A 138 -2.16 7.96 1.77
C ASN A 138 -2.99 8.66 2.85
N MET A 139 -4.29 8.43 2.84
CA MET A 139 -5.27 9.07 3.72
C MET A 139 -5.72 8.16 4.87
N GLY A 140 -5.02 7.05 5.12
CA GLY A 140 -5.30 6.11 6.21
C GLY A 140 -6.22 4.97 5.85
N LEU A 141 -6.82 4.34 6.86
CA LEU A 141 -7.53 3.05 6.77
C LEU A 141 -6.62 1.92 6.26
N GLU A 142 -5.37 1.91 6.70
CA GLU A 142 -4.32 1.00 6.21
C GLU A 142 -4.64 -0.48 6.50
N LYS A 143 -5.44 -0.74 7.53
CA LYS A 143 -5.85 -2.10 7.92
C LYS A 143 -7.14 -2.55 7.25
N SER A 144 -7.63 -1.80 6.26
CA SER A 144 -8.85 -2.16 5.54
C SER A 144 -8.66 -3.36 4.63
N GLU A 145 -7.44 -3.59 4.15
CA GLU A 145 -7.06 -4.61 3.16
C GLU A 145 -7.84 -4.54 1.84
N HIS A 146 -9.14 -4.21 1.91
CA HIS A 146 -10.03 -4.14 0.75
C HIS A 146 -11.04 -3.00 0.90
N ILE A 147 -11.03 -2.06 -0.04
CA ILE A 147 -11.97 -0.95 -0.09
C ILE A 147 -12.88 -1.11 -1.30
N GLY A 148 -14.16 -1.33 -1.02
CA GLY A 148 -15.16 -1.60 -2.05
C GLY A 148 -15.70 -0.36 -2.73
N MET A 149 -15.73 0.78 -2.02
CA MET A 149 -16.31 2.00 -2.57
C MET A 149 -15.88 3.24 -1.79
N ILE A 150 -15.68 4.33 -2.53
CA ILE A 150 -15.52 5.69 -2.00
C ILE A 150 -16.59 6.58 -2.61
N ARG A 151 -17.18 7.47 -1.81
CA ARG A 151 -18.13 8.49 -2.27
C ARG A 151 -17.81 9.82 -1.63
N VAL A 152 -17.68 10.85 -2.45
CA VAL A 152 -17.56 12.25 -2.02
C VAL A 152 -18.94 12.89 -2.06
N ASP A 153 -19.30 13.63 -1.02
CA ASP A 153 -20.58 14.38 -1.00
C ASP A 153 -20.52 15.51 -2.05
N PRO A 154 -21.43 15.56 -3.02
CA PRO A 154 -21.40 16.57 -4.06
C PRO A 154 -21.64 18.00 -3.56
N ARG A 155 -22.06 18.16 -2.32
CA ARG A 155 -22.27 19.47 -1.68
C ARG A 155 -21.09 19.93 -0.86
N ASP A 156 -20.19 19.01 -0.47
CA ASP A 156 -19.03 19.28 0.37
C ASP A 156 -17.92 18.27 0.14
N SER A 157 -16.88 18.67 -0.58
CA SER A 157 -15.69 17.84 -0.89
C SER A 157 -14.91 17.38 0.34
N ASN A 158 -15.16 17.96 1.53
CA ASN A 158 -14.56 17.49 2.76
C ASN A 158 -15.31 16.31 3.37
N THR A 159 -16.55 16.06 2.92
CA THR A 159 -17.34 14.93 3.39
C THR A 159 -17.19 13.74 2.46
N ILE A 160 -16.52 12.69 2.97
CA ILE A 160 -16.21 11.47 2.22
C ILE A 160 -16.72 10.26 3.00
N PHE A 161 -17.26 9.30 2.28
CA PHE A 161 -17.64 7.99 2.81
C PHE A 161 -16.80 6.90 2.15
N VAL A 162 -16.32 5.96 2.97
CA VAL A 162 -15.53 4.79 2.55
C VAL A 162 -16.16 3.51 3.07
N ALA A 163 -16.48 2.60 2.18
CA ALA A 163 -16.92 1.25 2.51
C ALA A 163 -15.69 0.32 2.47
N ALA A 164 -15.20 -0.02 3.66
CA ALA A 164 -14.07 -0.92 3.84
C ALA A 164 -14.57 -2.33 4.19
N GLN A 165 -14.14 -3.32 3.42
CA GLN A 165 -14.52 -4.72 3.64
C GLN A 165 -13.72 -5.33 4.80
N GLY A 166 -12.52 -4.84 5.06
CA GLY A 166 -11.59 -5.43 6.01
C GLY A 166 -10.97 -6.73 5.51
N PRO A 167 -10.19 -7.41 6.34
CA PRO A 167 -9.62 -8.71 6.02
C PRO A 167 -10.69 -9.72 5.58
N LEU A 168 -10.45 -10.43 4.45
CA LEU A 168 -11.43 -11.40 3.94
C LEU A 168 -11.45 -12.72 4.72
N TRP A 169 -10.32 -13.07 5.36
CA TRP A 169 -10.11 -14.38 5.96
C TRP A 169 -9.89 -14.34 7.48
N SER A 170 -10.02 -13.16 8.08
CA SER A 170 -9.92 -12.95 9.52
C SER A 170 -10.87 -11.85 9.99
N GLY A 171 -11.17 -11.83 11.27
CA GLY A 171 -11.89 -10.72 11.90
C GLY A 171 -10.99 -9.50 12.11
N GLY A 172 -11.61 -8.35 12.41
CA GLY A 172 -10.90 -7.12 12.74
C GLY A 172 -10.51 -6.25 11.55
N GLY A 173 -9.41 -5.49 11.71
CA GLY A 173 -8.98 -4.48 10.76
C GLY A 173 -9.93 -3.27 10.67
N ASP A 174 -9.75 -2.47 9.63
CA ASP A 174 -10.62 -1.33 9.35
C ASP A 174 -11.81 -1.80 8.49
N ARG A 175 -12.79 -2.43 9.15
CA ARG A 175 -14.01 -2.96 8.52
C ARG A 175 -15.20 -2.09 8.86
N GLY A 176 -16.01 -1.75 7.86
CA GLY A 176 -17.26 -1.00 8.03
C GLY A 176 -17.39 0.20 7.10
N LEU A 177 -18.37 1.05 7.41
CA LEU A 177 -18.55 2.32 6.73
C LEU A 177 -17.86 3.41 7.55
N PHE A 178 -16.92 4.09 6.92
CA PHE A 178 -16.21 5.23 7.52
C PHE A 178 -16.66 6.53 6.86
N LYS A 179 -16.67 7.60 7.67
CA LYS A 179 -16.96 8.97 7.23
C LYS A 179 -15.84 9.88 7.68
N SER A 180 -15.38 10.72 6.78
CA SER A 180 -14.59 11.92 7.05
C SER A 180 -15.43 13.16 6.81
N THR A 181 -15.13 14.26 7.52
CA THR A 181 -15.68 15.60 7.29
C THR A 181 -14.57 16.65 7.20
N ASP A 182 -13.35 16.22 7.01
CA ASP A 182 -12.15 17.09 6.97
C ASP A 182 -11.22 16.75 5.77
N GLY A 183 -11.82 16.22 4.71
CA GLY A 183 -11.09 15.89 3.48
C GLY A 183 -10.24 14.63 3.62
N GLY A 184 -10.65 13.67 4.47
CA GLY A 184 -9.97 12.39 4.63
C GLY A 184 -8.84 12.38 5.66
N LYS A 185 -8.63 13.47 6.40
CA LYS A 185 -7.58 13.55 7.43
C LYS A 185 -7.90 12.70 8.65
N ASN A 186 -9.18 12.63 9.01
CA ASN A 186 -9.67 11.81 10.10
C ASN A 186 -10.88 11.00 9.66
N TRP A 187 -10.95 9.75 10.13
CA TRP A 187 -12.05 8.83 9.82
C TRP A 187 -12.79 8.43 11.06
N ARG A 188 -14.11 8.47 10.98
CA ARG A 188 -15.01 7.96 12.00
C ARG A 188 -15.84 6.82 11.43
N LYS A 189 -15.78 5.65 12.04
CA LYS A 189 -16.66 4.54 11.71
C LYS A 189 -18.10 4.90 12.03
N VAL A 190 -18.98 4.81 11.06
CA VAL A 190 -20.40 5.21 11.17
C VAL A 190 -21.36 4.04 11.06
N LEU A 191 -20.89 2.90 10.56
CA LEU A 191 -21.65 1.66 10.50
C LEU A 191 -20.68 0.47 10.62
N GLY A 192 -21.12 -0.61 11.27
CA GLY A 192 -20.29 -1.81 11.45
C GLY A 192 -19.46 -1.77 12.75
N ASP A 193 -19.98 -1.21 13.83
CA ASP A 193 -19.31 -1.06 15.14
C ASP A 193 -19.40 -2.28 16.06
N GLY A 194 -19.65 -3.43 15.49
CA GLY A 194 -19.54 -4.71 16.23
C GLY A 194 -20.66 -5.02 17.23
N HIS A 195 -21.66 -4.16 17.35
CA HIS A 195 -22.80 -4.42 18.27
C HIS A 195 -24.01 -5.08 17.59
N GLY A 196 -23.88 -5.53 16.37
CA GLY A 196 -25.05 -5.99 15.64
C GLY A 196 -24.93 -7.22 14.81
N ASN A 197 -23.79 -7.82 14.62
CA ASN A 197 -23.76 -9.07 13.87
C ASN A 197 -22.47 -9.86 14.07
N THR A 198 -22.31 -10.41 15.26
CA THR A 198 -21.35 -11.49 15.53
C THR A 198 -21.62 -12.71 14.66
N ASP A 199 -22.82 -12.80 14.06
CA ASP A 199 -23.25 -13.93 13.25
C ASP A 199 -22.67 -13.94 11.83
N LEU A 200 -22.02 -12.85 11.37
CA LEU A 200 -21.35 -12.81 10.06
C LEU A 200 -19.83 -13.00 10.16
N ASP A 201 -19.24 -12.74 11.33
CA ASP A 201 -17.81 -12.93 11.55
C ASP A 201 -17.43 -14.42 11.76
N ASP A 202 -18.40 -15.27 12.11
CA ASP A 202 -18.18 -16.69 12.44
C ASP A 202 -18.55 -17.66 11.28
N ARG A 203 -18.90 -17.18 10.09
CA ARG A 203 -19.43 -18.02 9.01
C ARG A 203 -18.53 -18.18 7.78
N TYR A 204 -17.28 -17.66 7.82
CA TYR A 204 -16.34 -17.87 6.70
C TYR A 204 -14.96 -18.29 7.17
#